data_60a5547b5dbd6967d4b57ad2984c87fc
#
_entry.id   60a5547b5dbd6967d4b57ad2984c87fc
#
_cell.length_a   1.000
_cell.length_b   1.000
_cell.length_c   1.000
_cell.angle_alpha   90.00
_cell.angle_beta   90.00
_cell.angle_gamma   90.00
#
_symmetry.space_group_name_H-M   'P 1'
#
loop_
_entity.id
_entity.type
_entity.pdbx_description
1 polymer ?
#
loop_
_entity_poly.entity_id
_entity_poly.type
_entity_poly.pdbx_seq_one_letter_code
_entity_poly.pdbx_strand_id
1 'polypeptide(L)'
;MNVTVELKSPLCDSPRAAQVRGMFDLENTPHDLHLRTHELSLEEKPWNIGLITGPSGSGKSTLSKVLWPNSIEPSNLWHPSASLLDAFPLEMGIKEVVEILSSVGFSSPPAWLRTFSTLSTGQQFRATLALCIAQARTARTDSPMVFDEFTSVVDRTVARIGSAALARMVRKFNMQFVAVTCHSDVMEWLQPDWVYQVDEGLFSWRCLRRRPEIQLEIVRAKASAWHLFAPHHYLTKSIATSAVCFLASWNKQPVAFSAWLPFVGKGPLAKREHRTVCLPDFQGVGIGQALAATIAALFKSLHFKVISTTTHPGLIASRLRSHNWTLRRAPSLASAKSKMNLSHACTRLTAGFEYVGPAMNQRLARELLQT
;
A
#
# COMPACT_ATOMS: atom_id res chain seq x y z
N MET A 1 -12.63 29.97 0.04
CA MET A 1 -12.74 29.85 -1.43
C MET A 1 -14.18 29.48 -1.78
N ASN A 2 -14.88 30.30 -2.57
CA ASN A 2 -16.25 30.01 -3.03
C ASN A 2 -16.19 29.58 -4.50
N VAL A 3 -16.75 28.43 -4.82
CA VAL A 3 -16.74 27.85 -6.16
C VAL A 3 -18.15 27.52 -6.59
N THR A 4 -18.56 28.05 -7.74
CA THR A 4 -19.85 27.72 -8.33
C THR A 4 -19.66 26.67 -9.41
N VAL A 5 -20.31 25.54 -9.26
CA VAL A 5 -20.32 24.43 -10.22
C VAL A 5 -21.60 24.51 -11.04
N GLU A 6 -21.43 24.59 -12.34
CA GLU A 6 -22.53 24.58 -13.29
C GLU A 6 -22.66 23.17 -13.88
N LEU A 7 -23.76 22.48 -13.55
CA LEU A 7 -24.08 21.19 -14.13
C LEU A 7 -25.01 21.43 -15.33
N LYS A 8 -24.48 21.30 -16.54
CA LYS A 8 -25.26 21.35 -17.81
C LYS A 8 -25.49 19.92 -18.30
N SER A 9 -26.73 19.55 -18.45
CA SER A 9 -27.10 18.33 -19.16
C SER A 9 -27.45 18.70 -20.60
N PRO A 10 -26.58 18.51 -21.61
CA PRO A 10 -26.95 18.81 -22.99
C PRO A 10 -28.04 17.86 -23.45
N LEU A 11 -29.15 18.41 -23.96
CA LEU A 11 -30.17 17.60 -24.59
C LEU A 11 -29.61 16.95 -25.86
N CYS A 12 -29.65 15.65 -25.89
CA CYS A 12 -29.27 14.90 -27.08
C CYS A 12 -30.46 14.93 -28.09
N ASP A 13 -30.23 15.50 -29.25
CA ASP A 13 -31.24 15.63 -30.29
C ASP A 13 -31.09 14.55 -31.38
N SER A 14 -31.11 13.28 -30.95
CA SER A 14 -31.08 12.15 -31.85
C SER A 14 -32.51 11.67 -32.17
N PRO A 15 -32.74 10.98 -33.32
CA PRO A 15 -34.04 10.40 -33.64
C PRO A 15 -34.60 9.47 -32.56
N ARG A 16 -33.73 8.72 -31.89
CA ARG A 16 -34.09 7.85 -30.75
C ARG A 16 -34.50 8.65 -29.52
N ALA A 17 -33.82 9.73 -29.22
CA ALA A 17 -34.17 10.61 -28.11
C ALA A 17 -35.54 11.29 -28.37
N ALA A 18 -35.81 11.72 -29.61
CA ALA A 18 -37.11 12.26 -30.01
C ALA A 18 -38.26 11.22 -29.86
N GLN A 19 -38.01 9.96 -30.25
CA GLN A 19 -38.98 8.88 -30.05
C GLN A 19 -39.28 8.64 -28.57
N VAL A 20 -38.27 8.59 -27.70
CA VAL A 20 -38.45 8.42 -26.26
C VAL A 20 -39.24 9.58 -25.66
N ARG A 21 -38.90 10.82 -26.04
CA ARG A 21 -39.68 12.00 -25.63
C ARG A 21 -41.15 11.89 -26.02
N GLY A 22 -41.41 11.51 -27.27
CA GLY A 22 -42.80 11.32 -27.74
C GLY A 22 -43.50 10.15 -27.07
N MET A 23 -42.83 9.06 -26.73
CA MET A 23 -43.43 7.91 -26.04
C MET A 23 -43.83 8.21 -24.58
N PHE A 24 -43.10 9.10 -23.92
CA PHE A 24 -43.29 9.40 -22.49
C PHE A 24 -43.81 10.82 -22.25
N ASP A 25 -44.20 11.54 -23.33
CA ASP A 25 -44.70 12.92 -23.29
C ASP A 25 -43.80 13.88 -22.50
N LEU A 26 -42.47 13.72 -22.70
CA LEU A 26 -41.45 14.52 -22.00
C LEU A 26 -41.31 15.88 -22.68
N GLU A 27 -41.42 16.94 -21.90
CA GLU A 27 -41.21 18.30 -22.38
C GLU A 27 -39.77 18.50 -22.86
N ASN A 28 -39.62 19.28 -23.92
CA ASN A 28 -38.32 19.67 -24.46
C ASN A 28 -37.77 20.86 -23.65
N THR A 29 -37.59 20.66 -22.35
CA THR A 29 -37.01 21.71 -21.50
C THR A 29 -35.53 21.82 -21.78
N PRO A 30 -35.04 22.96 -22.29
CA PRO A 30 -33.63 23.18 -22.47
C PRO A 30 -32.97 23.31 -21.09
N HIS A 31 -32.16 22.31 -20.76
CA HIS A 31 -31.17 22.34 -19.66
C HIS A 31 -31.76 22.49 -18.24
N ASP A 32 -31.74 21.42 -17.49
CA ASP A 32 -31.66 21.52 -16.03
C ASP A 32 -30.28 22.10 -15.69
N LEU A 33 -30.22 23.42 -15.62
CA LEU A 33 -29.04 24.14 -15.17
C LEU A 33 -29.04 24.13 -13.65
N HIS A 34 -28.35 23.16 -13.07
CA HIS A 34 -28.15 23.14 -11.62
C HIS A 34 -26.88 23.92 -11.27
N LEU A 35 -27.07 25.13 -10.74
CA LEU A 35 -26.01 25.92 -10.14
C LEU A 35 -25.87 25.51 -8.66
N ARG A 36 -24.71 25.01 -8.28
CA ARG A 36 -24.40 24.74 -6.88
C ARG A 36 -23.17 25.54 -6.48
N THR A 37 -23.31 26.36 -5.45
CA THR A 37 -22.18 27.07 -4.84
C THR A 37 -21.63 26.26 -3.69
N HIS A 38 -20.34 26.04 -3.70
CA HIS A 38 -19.60 25.30 -2.68
C HIS A 38 -18.64 26.24 -1.98
N GLU A 39 -18.63 26.20 -0.66
CA GLU A 39 -17.72 26.98 0.18
C GLU A 39 -16.70 26.04 0.83
N LEU A 40 -15.41 26.28 0.55
CA LEU A 40 -14.30 25.48 1.08
C LEU A 40 -13.25 26.44 1.69
N SER A 41 -12.91 26.24 2.95
CA SER A 41 -11.93 27.04 3.70
C SER A 41 -10.52 26.45 3.66
N LEU A 42 -10.02 26.09 2.47
CA LEU A 42 -8.75 25.37 2.28
C LEU A 42 -7.50 26.15 2.67
N GLU A 43 -7.60 27.49 2.72
CA GLU A 43 -6.46 28.39 2.99
C GLU A 43 -6.24 28.64 4.50
N GLU A 44 -7.18 28.23 5.36
CA GLU A 44 -7.12 28.50 6.79
C GLU A 44 -5.96 27.76 7.49
N LYS A 45 -5.62 26.55 7.00
CA LYS A 45 -4.61 25.69 7.62
C LYS A 45 -3.81 24.95 6.55
N PRO A 46 -2.53 24.66 6.80
CA PRO A 46 -1.76 23.77 5.94
C PRO A 46 -2.35 22.34 6.02
N TRP A 47 -2.39 21.65 4.90
CA TRP A 47 -2.95 20.31 4.81
C TRP A 47 -2.16 19.45 3.80
N ASN A 48 -2.22 18.14 4.00
CA ASN A 48 -1.67 17.14 3.09
C ASN A 48 -2.77 16.30 2.43
N ILE A 49 -3.85 15.98 3.14
CA ILE A 49 -4.87 15.05 2.67
C ILE A 49 -6.25 15.66 2.79
N GLY A 50 -6.94 15.76 1.65
CA GLY A 50 -8.33 16.14 1.56
C GLY A 50 -9.23 14.96 1.18
N LEU A 51 -10.49 15.02 1.58
CA LEU A 51 -11.52 14.06 1.21
C LEU A 51 -12.77 14.79 0.74
N ILE A 52 -13.18 14.51 -0.50
CA ILE A 52 -14.49 14.91 -1.04
C ILE A 52 -15.36 13.66 -1.05
N THR A 53 -16.48 13.71 -0.35
CA THR A 53 -17.40 12.56 -0.22
C THR A 53 -18.85 12.97 -0.48
N GLY A 54 -19.70 11.99 -0.74
CA GLY A 54 -21.12 12.13 -0.99
C GLY A 54 -21.66 11.02 -1.89
N PRO A 55 -22.97 10.87 -2.07
CA PRO A 55 -23.57 9.83 -2.89
C PRO A 55 -23.17 9.92 -4.36
N SER A 56 -23.38 8.85 -5.11
CA SER A 56 -23.17 8.85 -6.56
C SER A 56 -24.07 9.91 -7.22
N GLY A 57 -23.52 10.64 -8.21
CA GLY A 57 -24.27 11.71 -8.91
C GLY A 57 -24.35 13.04 -8.14
N SER A 58 -23.74 13.18 -6.95
CA SER A 58 -23.76 14.46 -6.19
C SER A 58 -22.89 15.57 -6.78
N GLY A 59 -22.11 15.31 -7.84
CA GLY A 59 -21.25 16.31 -8.49
C GLY A 59 -19.81 16.35 -7.98
N LYS A 60 -19.35 15.36 -7.21
CA LYS A 60 -17.98 15.26 -6.65
C LYS A 60 -16.88 15.44 -7.71
N SER A 61 -16.98 14.64 -8.79
CA SER A 61 -16.01 14.66 -9.88
C SER A 61 -15.98 16.00 -10.62
N THR A 62 -17.14 16.61 -10.80
CA THR A 62 -17.25 17.93 -11.42
C THR A 62 -16.63 18.99 -10.52
N LEU A 63 -16.94 18.97 -9.23
CA LEU A 63 -16.35 19.88 -8.24
C LEU A 63 -14.83 19.76 -8.20
N SER A 64 -14.29 18.56 -8.15
CA SER A 64 -12.83 18.36 -8.09
C SER A 64 -12.12 18.87 -9.35
N LYS A 65 -12.72 18.71 -10.54
CA LYS A 65 -12.18 19.23 -11.80
C LYS A 65 -12.22 20.76 -11.88
N VAL A 66 -13.26 21.39 -11.32
CA VAL A 66 -13.34 22.86 -11.25
C VAL A 66 -12.33 23.42 -10.25
N LEU A 67 -12.13 22.76 -9.11
CA LEU A 67 -11.16 23.17 -8.09
C LEU A 67 -9.72 23.01 -8.57
N TRP A 68 -9.41 21.91 -9.25
CA TRP A 68 -8.05 21.55 -9.69
C TRP A 68 -8.03 21.06 -11.14
N PRO A 69 -8.20 21.94 -12.13
CA PRO A 69 -8.26 21.56 -13.55
C PRO A 69 -6.96 20.94 -14.07
N ASN A 70 -5.83 21.26 -13.44
CA ASN A 70 -4.49 20.75 -13.80
C ASN A 70 -4.00 19.64 -12.86
N SER A 71 -4.90 18.98 -12.15
CA SER A 71 -4.53 17.89 -11.26
C SER A 71 -3.99 16.69 -12.03
N ILE A 72 -3.08 15.95 -11.39
CA ILE A 72 -2.60 14.67 -11.93
C ILE A 72 -3.69 13.63 -11.75
N GLU A 73 -4.28 13.20 -12.87
CA GLU A 73 -5.24 12.08 -12.89
C GLU A 73 -4.52 10.79 -13.28
N PRO A 74 -4.80 9.66 -12.58
CA PRO A 74 -4.12 8.39 -12.84
C PRO A 74 -4.52 7.68 -14.13
N SER A 75 -5.47 8.23 -14.92
CA SER A 75 -5.98 7.60 -16.12
C SER A 75 -4.98 7.61 -17.28
N ASN A 76 -4.86 6.48 -17.97
CA ASN A 76 -4.15 6.31 -19.27
C ASN A 76 -2.60 6.36 -19.25
N LEU A 77 -1.97 6.10 -18.12
CA LEU A 77 -0.51 6.16 -17.99
C LEU A 77 0.20 4.84 -18.28
N TRP A 78 -0.54 3.77 -18.56
CA TRP A 78 0.01 2.43 -18.68
C TRP A 78 0.16 1.99 -20.12
N HIS A 79 1.38 1.62 -20.52
CA HIS A 79 1.62 1.06 -21.84
C HIS A 79 1.20 -0.43 -21.88
N PRO A 80 0.43 -0.88 -22.90
CA PRO A 80 -0.12 -2.24 -22.93
C PRO A 80 0.90 -3.37 -22.92
N SER A 81 2.09 -3.14 -23.48
CA SER A 81 3.13 -4.16 -23.68
C SER A 81 4.42 -3.92 -22.85
N ALA A 82 4.52 -2.80 -22.14
CA ALA A 82 5.71 -2.51 -21.34
C ALA A 82 5.57 -3.03 -19.91
N SER A 83 6.68 -3.19 -19.20
CA SER A 83 6.65 -3.54 -17.79
C SER A 83 6.07 -2.37 -16.98
N LEU A 84 5.49 -2.67 -15.82
CA LEU A 84 5.01 -1.65 -14.92
C LEU A 84 6.09 -0.61 -14.58
N LEU A 85 7.35 -1.02 -14.49
CA LEU A 85 8.46 -0.12 -14.12
C LEU A 85 8.72 0.94 -15.20
N ASP A 86 8.42 0.66 -16.47
CA ASP A 86 8.69 1.55 -17.60
C ASP A 86 7.73 2.76 -17.66
N ALA A 87 6.64 2.72 -16.87
CA ALA A 87 5.71 3.85 -16.75
C ALA A 87 6.19 4.95 -15.77
N PHE A 88 7.20 4.65 -14.95
CA PHE A 88 7.72 5.63 -14.00
C PHE A 88 8.61 6.67 -14.68
N PRO A 89 8.69 7.91 -14.12
CA PRO A 89 9.54 8.96 -14.69
C PRO A 89 10.99 8.51 -14.84
N LEU A 90 11.59 8.79 -16.00
CA LEU A 90 12.96 8.38 -16.34
C LEU A 90 14.03 8.99 -15.44
N GLU A 91 13.73 10.14 -14.85
CA GLU A 91 14.60 10.83 -13.89
C GLU A 91 14.70 10.09 -12.56
N MET A 92 13.76 9.20 -12.27
CA MET A 92 13.77 8.41 -11.03
C MET A 92 14.67 7.18 -11.16
N GLY A 93 15.60 7.06 -10.22
CA GLY A 93 16.39 5.84 -10.10
C GLY A 93 15.55 4.64 -9.65
N ILE A 94 15.91 3.43 -10.13
CA ILE A 94 15.17 2.19 -9.81
C ILE A 94 15.01 1.94 -8.30
N LYS A 95 15.95 2.36 -7.47
CA LYS A 95 15.86 2.24 -6.01
C LYS A 95 14.70 3.07 -5.45
N GLU A 96 14.50 4.25 -5.98
CA GLU A 96 13.43 5.17 -5.59
C GLU A 96 12.07 4.65 -6.03
N VAL A 97 11.95 4.17 -7.28
CA VAL A 97 10.75 3.52 -7.80
C VAL A 97 10.34 2.33 -6.91
N VAL A 98 11.29 1.45 -6.56
CA VAL A 98 11.05 0.30 -5.68
C VAL A 98 10.66 0.73 -4.26
N GLU A 99 11.23 1.83 -3.74
CA GLU A 99 10.82 2.39 -2.45
C GLU A 99 9.37 2.85 -2.48
N ILE A 100 8.97 3.57 -3.52
CA ILE A 100 7.58 4.06 -3.69
C ILE A 100 6.61 2.88 -3.80
N LEU A 101 6.87 1.92 -4.69
CA LEU A 101 6.05 0.72 -4.86
C LEU A 101 5.87 -0.06 -3.54
N SER A 102 6.97 -0.27 -2.83
CA SER A 102 6.95 -0.97 -1.54
C SER A 102 6.18 -0.19 -0.47
N SER A 103 6.25 1.13 -0.51
CA SER A 103 5.64 2.02 0.48
C SER A 103 4.12 2.07 0.39
N VAL A 104 3.56 1.94 -0.82
CA VAL A 104 2.11 1.81 -1.03
C VAL A 104 1.61 0.37 -0.82
N GLY A 105 2.49 -0.53 -0.41
CA GLY A 105 2.15 -1.92 -0.14
C GLY A 105 2.21 -2.84 -1.35
N PHE A 106 2.92 -2.44 -2.41
CA PHE A 106 3.16 -3.28 -3.57
C PHE A 106 4.60 -3.82 -3.55
N SER A 107 4.86 -4.83 -2.73
CA SER A 107 6.19 -5.36 -2.43
C SER A 107 6.47 -6.71 -3.09
N SER A 108 5.98 -6.92 -4.32
CA SER A 108 6.16 -8.16 -5.08
C SER A 108 7.01 -7.94 -6.34
N PRO A 109 8.35 -8.12 -6.28
CA PRO A 109 9.23 -7.90 -7.43
C PRO A 109 8.83 -8.64 -8.71
N PRO A 110 8.36 -9.90 -8.67
CA PRO A 110 7.90 -10.56 -9.89
C PRO A 110 6.71 -9.89 -10.57
N ALA A 111 5.85 -9.21 -9.80
CA ALA A 111 4.71 -8.49 -10.35
C ALA A 111 5.11 -7.15 -11.00
N TRP A 112 6.22 -6.54 -10.57
CA TRP A 112 6.71 -5.27 -11.15
C TRP A 112 7.21 -5.41 -12.59
N LEU A 113 7.63 -6.64 -12.98
CA LEU A 113 8.10 -6.96 -14.33
C LEU A 113 6.96 -7.31 -15.29
N ARG A 114 5.73 -7.33 -14.81
CA ARG A 114 4.54 -7.65 -15.62
C ARG A 114 3.94 -6.39 -16.21
N THR A 115 3.11 -6.57 -17.24
CA THR A 115 2.26 -5.49 -17.75
C THR A 115 1.14 -5.17 -16.77
N PHE A 116 0.71 -3.92 -16.72
CA PHE A 116 -0.34 -3.44 -15.80
C PHE A 116 -1.64 -4.26 -15.91
N SER A 117 -2.08 -4.58 -17.13
CA SER A 117 -3.32 -5.32 -17.40
C SER A 117 -3.34 -6.75 -16.84
N THR A 118 -2.16 -7.34 -16.56
CA THR A 118 -2.05 -8.70 -16.01
C THR A 118 -2.02 -8.76 -14.49
N LEU A 119 -2.07 -7.61 -13.83
CA LEU A 119 -2.11 -7.49 -12.39
C LEU A 119 -3.52 -7.69 -11.85
N SER A 120 -3.63 -8.15 -10.59
CA SER A 120 -4.93 -8.13 -9.89
C SER A 120 -5.40 -6.70 -9.63
N THR A 121 -6.70 -6.49 -9.47
CA THR A 121 -7.29 -5.16 -9.23
C THR A 121 -6.64 -4.44 -8.06
N GLY A 122 -6.35 -5.14 -6.95
CA GLY A 122 -5.65 -4.56 -5.81
C GLY A 122 -4.20 -4.19 -6.11
N GLN A 123 -3.50 -4.95 -6.96
CA GLN A 123 -2.15 -4.62 -7.43
C GLN A 123 -2.18 -3.42 -8.38
N GLN A 124 -3.15 -3.37 -9.31
CA GLN A 124 -3.37 -2.24 -10.21
C GLN A 124 -3.61 -0.95 -9.44
N PHE A 125 -4.49 -0.97 -8.44
CA PHE A 125 -4.75 0.17 -7.57
C PHE A 125 -3.48 0.68 -6.89
N ARG A 126 -2.68 -0.21 -6.30
CA ARG A 126 -1.42 0.17 -5.63
C ARG A 126 -0.35 0.66 -6.60
N ALA A 127 -0.27 0.05 -7.78
CA ALA A 127 0.62 0.51 -8.84
C ALA A 127 0.26 1.93 -9.29
N THR A 128 -1.04 2.20 -9.46
CA THR A 128 -1.55 3.52 -9.82
C THR A 128 -1.24 4.55 -8.73
N LEU A 129 -1.43 4.23 -7.45
CA LEU A 129 -1.02 5.10 -6.34
C LEU A 129 0.48 5.40 -6.37
N ALA A 130 1.31 4.39 -6.63
CA ALA A 130 2.76 4.56 -6.71
C ALA A 130 3.16 5.50 -7.86
N LEU A 131 2.55 5.32 -9.04
CA LEU A 131 2.83 6.15 -10.20
C LEU A 131 2.39 7.60 -9.98
N CYS A 132 1.21 7.83 -9.40
CA CYS A 132 0.75 9.17 -9.05
C CYS A 132 1.72 9.88 -8.08
N ILE A 133 2.20 9.18 -7.06
CA ILE A 133 3.21 9.72 -6.13
C ILE A 133 4.51 10.06 -6.87
N ALA A 134 4.96 9.19 -7.77
CA ALA A 134 6.16 9.40 -8.56
C ALA A 134 6.03 10.65 -9.43
N GLN A 135 4.92 10.80 -10.15
CA GLN A 135 4.64 11.96 -11.00
C GLN A 135 4.52 13.25 -10.20
N ALA A 136 3.79 13.25 -9.09
CA ALA A 136 3.66 14.43 -8.25
C ALA A 136 5.01 14.90 -7.66
N ARG A 137 5.96 13.98 -7.45
CA ARG A 137 7.32 14.30 -6.99
C ARG A 137 8.20 14.91 -8.11
N THR A 138 7.98 14.52 -9.35
CA THR A 138 8.76 15.02 -10.50
C THR A 138 8.17 16.27 -11.12
N ALA A 139 6.84 16.38 -11.16
CA ALA A 139 6.13 17.47 -11.85
C ALA A 139 6.30 18.86 -11.22
N ARG A 140 6.78 18.98 -9.97
CA ARG A 140 6.96 20.27 -9.24
C ARG A 140 5.74 21.21 -9.37
N THR A 141 4.52 20.65 -9.38
CA THR A 141 3.29 21.42 -9.47
C THR A 141 2.78 21.79 -8.08
N ASP A 142 2.25 22.99 -7.93
CA ASP A 142 1.56 23.43 -6.70
C ASP A 142 0.14 22.86 -6.59
N SER A 143 -0.33 22.13 -7.59
CA SER A 143 -1.66 21.50 -7.60
C SER A 143 -1.64 20.16 -6.86
N PRO A 144 -2.67 19.84 -6.05
CA PRO A 144 -2.77 18.57 -5.39
C PRO A 144 -2.96 17.44 -6.40
N MET A 145 -2.50 16.25 -6.02
CA MET A 145 -2.85 15.01 -6.70
C MET A 145 -4.30 14.66 -6.38
N VAL A 146 -5.17 14.59 -7.38
CA VAL A 146 -6.58 14.23 -7.22
C VAL A 146 -6.82 12.82 -7.73
N PHE A 147 -7.45 11.98 -6.91
CA PHE A 147 -7.82 10.63 -7.29
C PHE A 147 -9.34 10.49 -7.23
N ASP A 148 -9.96 10.56 -8.40
CA ASP A 148 -11.40 10.38 -8.53
C ASP A 148 -11.78 8.90 -8.43
N GLU A 149 -12.98 8.61 -7.92
CA GLU A 149 -13.45 7.26 -7.59
C GLU A 149 -12.48 6.47 -6.70
N PHE A 150 -11.83 7.17 -5.77
CA PHE A 150 -10.86 6.56 -4.88
C PHE A 150 -11.43 5.33 -4.16
N THR A 151 -10.79 4.18 -4.39
CA THR A 151 -11.14 2.86 -3.85
C THR A 151 -12.42 2.20 -4.41
N SER A 152 -13.06 2.74 -5.46
CA SER A 152 -14.30 2.19 -6.01
C SER A 152 -14.13 0.80 -6.63
N VAL A 153 -12.95 0.49 -7.16
CA VAL A 153 -12.65 -0.75 -7.92
C VAL A 153 -12.01 -1.86 -7.08
N VAL A 154 -11.79 -1.66 -5.79
CA VAL A 154 -11.08 -2.63 -4.92
C VAL A 154 -11.95 -3.06 -3.74
N ASP A 155 -11.67 -4.25 -3.20
CA ASP A 155 -12.32 -4.71 -1.98
C ASP A 155 -12.01 -3.80 -0.78
N ARG A 156 -12.86 -3.87 0.25
CA ARG A 156 -12.78 -2.93 1.38
C ARG A 156 -11.51 -3.10 2.22
N THR A 157 -10.91 -4.29 2.23
CA THR A 157 -9.64 -4.55 2.95
C THR A 157 -8.48 -3.87 2.23
N VAL A 158 -8.38 -4.04 0.91
CA VAL A 158 -7.38 -3.36 0.06
C VAL A 158 -7.55 -1.85 0.13
N ALA A 159 -8.79 -1.35 0.07
CA ALA A 159 -9.12 0.07 0.20
C ALA A 159 -8.60 0.67 1.51
N ARG A 160 -8.88 0.05 2.63
CA ARG A 160 -8.45 0.49 3.96
C ARG A 160 -6.94 0.49 4.09
N ILE A 161 -6.30 -0.61 3.77
CA ILE A 161 -4.84 -0.77 3.89
C ILE A 161 -4.10 0.15 2.92
N GLY A 162 -4.57 0.27 1.67
CA GLY A 162 -4.04 1.18 0.67
C GLY A 162 -4.15 2.64 1.10
N SER A 163 -5.29 3.04 1.66
CA SER A 163 -5.51 4.39 2.22
C SER A 163 -4.52 4.71 3.34
N ALA A 164 -4.27 3.77 4.27
CA ALA A 164 -3.31 3.97 5.35
C ALA A 164 -1.86 4.07 4.84
N ALA A 165 -1.51 3.28 3.82
CA ALA A 165 -0.19 3.32 3.19
C ALA A 165 0.03 4.64 2.45
N LEU A 166 -0.95 5.05 1.63
CA LEU A 166 -0.95 6.32 0.91
C LEU A 166 -0.80 7.51 1.86
N ALA A 167 -1.62 7.57 2.91
CA ALA A 167 -1.59 8.66 3.88
C ALA A 167 -0.22 8.86 4.53
N ARG A 168 0.52 7.77 4.79
CA ARG A 168 1.89 7.86 5.29
C ARG A 168 2.84 8.43 4.26
N MET A 169 2.69 8.06 2.99
CA MET A 169 3.57 8.53 1.91
C MET A 169 3.34 10.00 1.60
N VAL A 170 2.08 10.41 1.49
CA VAL A 170 1.70 11.80 1.25
C VAL A 170 2.30 12.72 2.32
N ARG A 171 2.15 12.35 3.61
CA ARG A 171 2.74 13.13 4.71
C ARG A 171 4.27 13.05 4.77
N LYS A 172 4.86 11.89 4.48
CA LYS A 172 6.34 11.72 4.44
C LYS A 172 7.00 12.65 3.43
N PHE A 173 6.36 12.84 2.28
CA PHE A 173 6.88 13.68 1.20
C PHE A 173 6.30 15.10 1.18
N ASN A 174 5.51 15.45 2.20
CA ASN A 174 4.84 16.76 2.30
C ASN A 174 4.07 17.13 1.03
N MET A 175 3.34 16.18 0.48
CA MET A 175 2.54 16.35 -0.73
C MET A 175 1.09 16.70 -0.38
N GLN A 176 0.35 17.25 -1.34
CA GLN A 176 -1.09 17.42 -1.25
C GLN A 176 -1.82 16.35 -2.08
N PHE A 177 -2.78 15.70 -1.47
CA PHE A 177 -3.60 14.66 -2.08
C PHE A 177 -5.07 14.86 -1.74
N VAL A 178 -5.94 14.69 -2.73
CA VAL A 178 -7.40 14.75 -2.56
C VAL A 178 -8.01 13.43 -3.05
N ALA A 179 -8.68 12.74 -2.15
CA ALA A 179 -9.50 11.58 -2.49
C ALA A 179 -10.93 12.04 -2.80
N VAL A 180 -11.49 11.58 -3.90
CA VAL A 180 -12.90 11.77 -4.25
C VAL A 180 -13.58 10.41 -4.26
N THR A 181 -14.57 10.18 -3.40
CA THR A 181 -15.18 8.85 -3.23
C THR A 181 -16.61 8.92 -2.69
N CYS A 182 -17.40 7.89 -2.98
CA CYS A 182 -18.68 7.66 -2.31
C CYS A 182 -18.54 6.80 -1.04
N HIS A 183 -17.34 6.31 -0.73
CA HIS A 183 -17.08 5.41 0.37
C HIS A 183 -16.53 6.13 1.60
N SER A 184 -17.30 6.28 2.64
CA SER A 184 -16.92 6.95 3.89
C SER A 184 -16.00 6.12 4.80
N ASP A 185 -15.96 4.80 4.64
CA ASP A 185 -15.19 3.88 5.51
C ASP A 185 -13.66 3.99 5.36
N VAL A 186 -13.18 4.62 4.27
CA VAL A 186 -11.76 4.91 4.10
C VAL A 186 -11.27 6.08 4.98
N MET A 187 -12.18 6.90 5.49
CA MET A 187 -11.86 8.09 6.29
C MET A 187 -10.98 7.75 7.50
N GLU A 188 -11.29 6.66 8.21
CA GLU A 188 -10.54 6.24 9.39
C GLU A 188 -9.09 5.84 9.07
N TRP A 189 -8.85 5.29 7.89
CA TRP A 189 -7.56 4.82 7.45
C TRP A 189 -6.75 5.87 6.68
N LEU A 190 -7.42 6.66 5.85
CA LEU A 190 -6.82 7.76 5.11
C LEU A 190 -6.44 8.92 6.05
N GLN A 191 -7.28 9.18 7.06
CA GLN A 191 -7.13 10.27 8.01
C GLN A 191 -6.95 11.63 7.33
N PRO A 192 -7.95 12.11 6.56
CA PRO A 192 -7.84 13.38 5.86
C PRO A 192 -7.73 14.56 6.84
N ASP A 193 -7.07 15.62 6.45
CA ASP A 193 -6.94 16.85 7.24
C ASP A 193 -8.22 17.68 7.14
N TRP A 194 -8.94 17.57 6.03
CA TRP A 194 -10.26 18.14 5.85
C TRP A 194 -11.19 17.18 5.09
N VAL A 195 -12.49 17.34 5.30
CA VAL A 195 -13.55 16.59 4.62
C VAL A 195 -14.58 17.56 4.09
N TYR A 196 -15.00 17.37 2.85
CA TYR A 196 -16.11 18.07 2.24
C TYR A 196 -17.20 17.08 1.81
N GLN A 197 -18.39 17.24 2.37
CA GLN A 197 -19.60 16.46 2.04
C GLN A 197 -20.42 17.25 1.02
N VAL A 198 -20.39 16.78 -0.24
CA VAL A 198 -20.96 17.56 -1.38
C VAL A 198 -22.46 17.67 -1.33
N ASP A 199 -23.15 16.63 -0.85
CA ASP A 199 -24.61 16.59 -0.71
C ASP A 199 -25.13 17.52 0.39
N GLU A 200 -24.40 17.63 1.48
CA GLU A 200 -24.72 18.50 2.62
C GLU A 200 -24.15 19.92 2.48
N GLY A 201 -23.20 20.13 1.55
CA GLY A 201 -22.47 21.40 1.41
C GLY A 201 -21.58 21.69 2.63
N LEU A 202 -21.22 20.66 3.40
CA LEU A 202 -20.53 20.82 4.68
C LEU A 202 -19.03 20.60 4.53
N PHE A 203 -18.25 21.65 4.82
CA PHE A 203 -16.80 21.60 4.96
C PHE A 203 -16.42 21.47 6.44
N SER A 204 -15.51 20.57 6.74
CA SER A 204 -14.99 20.42 8.11
C SER A 204 -13.50 20.12 8.13
N TRP A 205 -12.78 20.89 8.96
CA TRP A 205 -11.44 20.52 9.40
C TRP A 205 -11.53 19.38 10.41
N ARG A 206 -10.63 18.44 10.29
CA ARG A 206 -10.66 17.24 11.08
C ARG A 206 -9.98 17.38 12.44
N CYS A 207 -10.57 16.76 13.47
CA CYS A 207 -9.86 16.38 14.68
C CYS A 207 -9.12 15.05 14.43
N LEU A 208 -7.81 15.00 14.72
CA LEU A 208 -7.00 13.79 14.58
C LEU A 208 -7.63 12.64 15.38
N ARG A 209 -8.07 11.59 14.68
CA ARG A 209 -8.50 10.33 15.28
C ARG A 209 -7.37 9.32 15.20
N ARG A 210 -7.27 8.43 16.20
CA ARG A 210 -6.32 7.33 16.15
C ARG A 210 -6.75 6.33 15.08
N ARG A 211 -5.82 5.84 14.27
CA ARG A 211 -6.11 4.77 13.32
C ARG A 211 -6.56 3.53 14.06
N PRO A 212 -7.47 2.71 13.47
CA PRO A 212 -7.80 1.41 14.03
C PRO A 212 -6.54 0.56 14.21
N GLU A 213 -6.44 -0.10 15.35
CA GLU A 213 -5.32 -1.01 15.63
C GLU A 213 -5.51 -2.32 14.87
N ILE A 214 -4.43 -2.80 14.26
CA ILE A 214 -4.41 -4.12 13.64
C ILE A 214 -3.93 -5.10 14.71
N GLN A 215 -4.84 -5.88 15.26
CA GLN A 215 -4.53 -6.95 16.21
C GLN A 215 -4.26 -8.24 15.45
N LEU A 216 -3.04 -8.76 15.58
CA LEU A 216 -2.62 -10.00 14.94
C LEU A 216 -2.65 -11.14 15.95
N GLU A 217 -3.31 -12.21 15.57
CA GLU A 217 -3.17 -13.51 16.23
C GLU A 217 -2.02 -14.26 15.57
N ILE A 218 -1.02 -14.67 16.36
CA ILE A 218 0.17 -15.37 15.86
C ILE A 218 0.20 -16.76 16.48
N VAL A 219 0.27 -17.77 15.63
CA VAL A 219 0.31 -19.19 16.04
C VAL A 219 1.44 -19.90 15.34
N ARG A 220 1.89 -21.01 15.94
CA ARG A 220 2.79 -21.91 15.26
C ARG A 220 2.04 -22.63 14.11
N ALA A 221 2.70 -22.77 12.97
CA ALA A 221 2.08 -23.34 11.78
C ALA A 221 2.88 -24.53 11.24
N LYS A 222 2.18 -25.45 10.56
CA LYS A 222 2.81 -26.51 9.77
C LYS A 222 3.45 -25.91 8.50
N ALA A 223 4.50 -26.54 7.99
CA ALA A 223 5.15 -26.13 6.74
C ALA A 223 4.18 -26.12 5.54
N SER A 224 3.11 -26.91 5.58
CA SER A 224 2.06 -26.93 4.54
C SER A 224 1.34 -25.59 4.39
N ALA A 225 1.24 -24.76 5.43
CA ALA A 225 0.65 -23.43 5.33
C ALA A 225 1.42 -22.51 4.33
N TRP A 226 2.66 -22.86 4.01
CA TRP A 226 3.47 -22.13 3.03
C TRP A 226 2.84 -22.09 1.63
N HIS A 227 2.02 -23.09 1.25
CA HIS A 227 1.39 -23.11 -0.08
C HIS A 227 0.58 -21.85 -0.39
N LEU A 228 -0.06 -21.27 0.62
CA LEU A 228 -0.81 -20.00 0.46
C LEU A 228 0.10 -18.82 0.16
N PHE A 229 1.33 -18.82 0.68
CA PHE A 229 2.26 -17.68 0.62
C PHE A 229 3.34 -17.82 -0.46
N ALA A 230 3.62 -19.05 -0.88
CA ALA A 230 4.66 -19.38 -1.85
C ALA A 230 4.54 -18.61 -3.18
N PRO A 231 3.35 -18.40 -3.78
CA PRO A 231 3.18 -17.63 -5.01
C PRO A 231 3.62 -16.17 -4.88
N HIS A 232 3.59 -15.62 -3.67
CA HIS A 232 3.88 -14.22 -3.39
C HIS A 232 5.33 -13.97 -2.94
N HIS A 233 6.15 -15.03 -2.87
CA HIS A 233 7.56 -14.92 -2.50
C HIS A 233 8.45 -14.87 -3.75
N TYR A 234 9.36 -13.90 -3.80
CA TYR A 234 10.21 -13.62 -4.98
C TYR A 234 11.38 -14.60 -5.19
N LEU A 235 11.65 -15.47 -4.21
CA LEU A 235 12.66 -16.53 -4.33
C LEU A 235 12.00 -17.86 -4.71
N THR A 236 12.67 -18.96 -4.39
CA THR A 236 12.15 -20.31 -4.64
C THR A 236 10.85 -20.58 -3.88
N LYS A 237 9.94 -21.35 -4.48
CA LYS A 237 8.68 -21.73 -3.85
C LYS A 237 8.84 -22.79 -2.75
N SER A 238 10.04 -23.35 -2.57
CA SER A 238 10.33 -24.36 -1.56
C SER A 238 10.59 -23.75 -0.19
N ILE A 239 10.23 -24.49 0.85
CA ILE A 239 10.56 -24.20 2.25
C ILE A 239 11.38 -25.36 2.80
N ALA A 240 12.36 -25.07 3.66
CA ALA A 240 13.16 -26.11 4.29
C ALA A 240 12.32 -26.92 5.30
N THR A 241 12.45 -28.23 5.30
CA THR A 241 11.71 -29.14 6.19
C THR A 241 11.99 -28.92 7.68
N SER A 242 13.21 -28.44 8.02
CA SER A 242 13.61 -28.09 9.39
C SER A 242 13.16 -26.69 9.84
N ALA A 243 12.37 -25.97 9.02
CA ALA A 243 11.93 -24.64 9.36
C ALA A 243 10.84 -24.67 10.45
N VAL A 244 11.02 -23.82 11.45
CA VAL A 244 9.97 -23.50 12.42
C VAL A 244 9.12 -22.38 11.82
N CYS A 245 7.83 -22.67 11.63
CA CYS A 245 6.91 -21.82 10.89
C CYS A 245 5.88 -21.18 11.81
N PHE A 246 5.48 -19.95 11.48
CA PHE A 246 4.48 -19.17 12.19
C PHE A 246 3.53 -18.54 11.19
N LEU A 247 2.27 -18.46 11.57
CA LEU A 247 1.18 -17.82 10.82
C LEU A 247 0.64 -16.64 11.63
N ALA A 248 0.46 -15.51 10.99
CA ALA A 248 -0.29 -14.42 11.55
C ALA A 248 -1.65 -14.31 10.86
N SER A 249 -2.70 -14.17 11.67
CA SER A 249 -4.08 -13.94 11.23
C SER A 249 -4.58 -12.59 11.71
N TRP A 250 -5.42 -11.96 10.90
CA TRP A 250 -6.20 -10.76 11.24
C TRP A 250 -7.67 -11.03 10.92
N ASN A 251 -8.54 -10.82 11.90
CA ASN A 251 -9.96 -11.17 11.78
C ASN A 251 -10.18 -12.61 11.28
N LYS A 252 -9.43 -13.57 11.84
CA LYS A 252 -9.44 -14.99 11.47
C LYS A 252 -8.97 -15.31 10.04
N GLN A 253 -8.49 -14.34 9.29
CA GLN A 253 -7.92 -14.54 7.96
C GLN A 253 -6.40 -14.63 8.03
N PRO A 254 -5.75 -15.62 7.42
CA PRO A 254 -4.30 -15.66 7.29
C PRO A 254 -3.80 -14.44 6.52
N VAL A 255 -2.84 -13.71 7.08
CA VAL A 255 -2.33 -12.47 6.47
C VAL A 255 -0.82 -12.48 6.25
N ALA A 256 -0.06 -13.18 7.09
CA ALA A 256 1.38 -13.28 6.94
C ALA A 256 1.92 -14.61 7.48
N PHE A 257 3.04 -15.01 6.93
CA PHE A 257 3.76 -16.24 7.27
C PHE A 257 5.24 -15.95 7.51
N SER A 258 5.83 -16.60 8.51
CA SER A 258 7.27 -16.47 8.79
C SER A 258 7.87 -17.84 9.13
N ALA A 259 9.00 -18.14 8.52
CA ALA A 259 9.74 -19.38 8.72
C ALA A 259 11.17 -19.12 9.16
N TRP A 260 11.68 -19.90 10.09
CA TRP A 260 12.96 -19.72 10.74
C TRP A 260 13.77 -21.01 10.79
N LEU A 261 15.05 -20.93 10.51
CA LEU A 261 15.98 -22.06 10.52
C LEU A 261 16.97 -21.98 11.68
N PRO A 262 17.40 -23.13 12.22
CA PRO A 262 18.63 -23.15 13.01
C PRO A 262 19.79 -22.67 12.14
N PHE A 263 20.66 -21.87 12.72
CA PHE A 263 21.87 -21.42 12.05
C PHE A 263 23.07 -21.91 12.85
N VAL A 264 23.79 -22.86 12.28
CA VAL A 264 24.97 -23.45 12.87
C VAL A 264 26.20 -22.71 12.35
N GLY A 265 26.99 -22.15 13.26
CA GLY A 265 28.24 -21.42 12.97
C GLY A 265 29.19 -21.49 14.15
N LYS A 266 30.38 -20.91 13.99
CA LYS A 266 31.32 -20.72 15.10
C LYS A 266 30.78 -19.64 16.03
N GLY A 267 30.05 -19.98 17.07
CA GLY A 267 29.48 -19.03 18.02
C GLY A 267 28.21 -19.53 18.70
N PRO A 268 27.47 -18.66 19.41
CA PRO A 268 26.27 -19.04 20.14
C PRO A 268 25.19 -19.58 19.18
N LEU A 269 24.32 -20.44 19.72
CA LEU A 269 23.16 -20.95 18.97
C LEU A 269 22.35 -19.81 18.36
N ALA A 270 22.07 -19.92 17.07
CA ALA A 270 21.37 -18.86 16.37
C ALA A 270 20.14 -19.38 15.59
N LYS A 271 19.18 -18.48 15.42
CA LYS A 271 18.03 -18.66 14.53
C LYS A 271 18.11 -17.65 13.41
N ARG A 272 17.90 -18.12 12.17
CA ARG A 272 17.93 -17.27 10.99
C ARG A 272 16.55 -17.21 10.35
N GLU A 273 16.09 -16.01 10.09
CA GLU A 273 14.90 -15.79 9.25
C GLU A 273 15.12 -16.41 7.87
N HIS A 274 14.24 -17.29 7.46
CA HIS A 274 14.31 -18.00 6.19
C HIS A 274 13.37 -17.41 5.17
N ARG A 275 12.11 -17.21 5.56
CA ARG A 275 11.05 -16.64 4.72
C ARG A 275 10.12 -15.81 5.61
N THR A 276 9.76 -14.62 5.15
CA THR A 276 8.66 -13.84 5.71
C THR A 276 7.87 -13.26 4.55
N VAL A 277 6.60 -13.57 4.48
CA VAL A 277 5.68 -13.13 3.41
C VAL A 277 4.41 -12.61 4.04
N CYS A 278 3.99 -11.44 3.59
CA CYS A 278 2.67 -10.88 3.85
C CYS A 278 1.87 -10.97 2.55
N LEU A 279 0.63 -11.42 2.61
CA LEU A 279 -0.25 -11.48 1.44
C LEU A 279 -0.41 -10.09 0.82
N PRO A 280 -0.55 -9.98 -0.51
CA PRO A 280 -0.56 -8.69 -1.22
C PRO A 280 -1.54 -7.68 -0.63
N ASP A 281 -2.75 -8.11 -0.29
CA ASP A 281 -3.83 -7.24 0.18
C ASP A 281 -3.55 -6.61 1.55
N PHE A 282 -2.63 -7.19 2.31
CA PHE A 282 -2.26 -6.77 3.67
C PHE A 282 -0.88 -6.10 3.74
N GLN A 283 -0.20 -5.89 2.61
CA GLN A 283 1.10 -5.22 2.56
C GLN A 283 0.97 -3.71 2.78
N GLY A 284 2.06 -3.08 3.20
CA GLY A 284 2.15 -1.63 3.33
C GLY A 284 1.85 -1.08 4.73
N VAL A 285 1.23 -1.84 5.63
CA VAL A 285 0.89 -1.40 7.01
C VAL A 285 1.81 -1.97 8.09
N GLY A 286 2.85 -2.73 7.70
CA GLY A 286 3.88 -3.20 8.63
C GLY A 286 3.64 -4.59 9.24
N ILE A 287 2.60 -5.33 8.82
CA ILE A 287 2.25 -6.66 9.37
C ILE A 287 3.42 -7.65 9.29
N GLY A 288 4.07 -7.78 8.12
CA GLY A 288 5.20 -8.72 7.96
C GLY A 288 6.39 -8.38 8.86
N GLN A 289 6.64 -7.10 9.11
CA GLN A 289 7.71 -6.64 9.99
C GLN A 289 7.37 -6.86 11.47
N ALA A 290 6.13 -6.63 11.86
CA ALA A 290 5.64 -6.91 13.20
C ALA A 290 5.76 -8.40 13.50
N LEU A 291 5.31 -9.29 12.58
CA LEU A 291 5.46 -10.72 12.71
C LEU A 291 6.93 -11.13 12.87
N ALA A 292 7.82 -10.66 11.97
CA ALA A 292 9.24 -10.99 12.04
C ALA A 292 9.90 -10.51 13.35
N ALA A 293 9.56 -9.31 13.84
CA ALA A 293 10.06 -8.78 15.10
C ALA A 293 9.54 -9.57 16.31
N THR A 294 8.26 -9.96 16.31
CA THR A 294 7.66 -10.78 17.38
C THR A 294 8.34 -12.14 17.49
N ILE A 295 8.56 -12.82 16.35
CA ILE A 295 9.24 -14.12 16.37
C ILE A 295 10.73 -13.97 16.69
N ALA A 296 11.36 -12.88 16.29
CA ALA A 296 12.73 -12.56 16.71
C ALA A 296 12.83 -12.37 18.25
N ALA A 297 11.87 -11.65 18.84
CA ALA A 297 11.77 -11.47 20.29
C ALA A 297 11.53 -12.80 21.03
N LEU A 298 10.74 -13.71 20.45
CA LEU A 298 10.52 -15.07 20.93
C LEU A 298 11.85 -15.84 21.00
N PHE A 299 12.59 -15.94 19.90
CA PHE A 299 13.86 -16.69 19.90
C PHE A 299 14.91 -16.04 20.77
N LYS A 300 14.94 -14.71 20.87
CA LYS A 300 15.84 -14.00 21.79
C LYS A 300 15.54 -14.35 23.25
N SER A 301 14.27 -14.52 23.65
CA SER A 301 13.90 -14.92 25.01
C SER A 301 14.34 -16.33 25.37
N LEU A 302 14.59 -17.17 24.36
CA LEU A 302 15.13 -18.52 24.49
C LEU A 302 16.65 -18.58 24.31
N HIS A 303 17.32 -17.43 24.45
CA HIS A 303 18.78 -17.28 24.39
C HIS A 303 19.41 -17.56 23.02
N PHE A 304 18.62 -17.57 21.94
CA PHE A 304 19.18 -17.64 20.60
C PHE A 304 19.65 -16.25 20.11
N LYS A 305 20.77 -16.25 19.42
CA LYS A 305 21.12 -15.14 18.55
C LYS A 305 20.19 -15.14 17.34
N VAL A 306 19.60 -14.00 17.01
CA VAL A 306 18.59 -13.91 15.94
C VAL A 306 19.11 -13.07 14.79
N ILE A 307 19.19 -13.67 13.61
CA ILE A 307 19.74 -13.04 12.42
C ILE A 307 18.77 -13.08 11.24
N SER A 308 18.90 -12.11 10.37
CA SER A 308 18.14 -12.04 9.13
C SER A 308 19.02 -11.59 7.97
N THR A 309 18.74 -12.08 6.79
CA THR A 309 19.41 -11.68 5.55
C THR A 309 18.35 -11.37 4.51
N THR A 310 18.41 -10.18 3.91
CA THR A 310 17.45 -9.76 2.91
C THR A 310 18.10 -9.02 1.76
N THR A 311 17.50 -9.13 0.58
CA THR A 311 17.83 -8.37 -0.63
C THR A 311 16.77 -7.31 -0.94
N HIS A 312 15.64 -7.32 -0.25
CA HIS A 312 14.52 -6.44 -0.53
C HIS A 312 14.82 -5.01 -0.06
N PRO A 313 14.90 -3.99 -0.97
CA PRO A 313 15.30 -2.63 -0.60
C PRO A 313 14.41 -2.00 0.46
N GLY A 314 13.09 -2.15 0.36
CA GLY A 314 12.14 -1.62 1.33
C GLY A 314 12.32 -2.23 2.73
N LEU A 315 12.65 -3.52 2.84
CA LEU A 315 12.94 -4.17 4.11
C LEU A 315 14.28 -3.73 4.68
N ILE A 316 15.31 -3.57 3.84
CA ILE A 316 16.61 -3.01 4.24
C ILE A 316 16.43 -1.61 4.82
N ALA A 317 15.76 -0.72 4.08
CA ALA A 317 15.50 0.65 4.52
C ALA A 317 14.69 0.71 5.82
N SER A 318 13.69 -0.16 5.97
CA SER A 318 12.90 -0.23 7.19
C SER A 318 13.69 -0.70 8.39
N ARG A 319 14.54 -1.73 8.24
CA ARG A 319 15.38 -2.25 9.33
C ARG A 319 16.47 -1.29 9.74
N LEU A 320 17.03 -0.53 8.80
CA LEU A 320 18.00 0.53 9.12
C LEU A 320 17.40 1.64 9.99
N ARG A 321 16.11 1.91 9.86
CA ARG A 321 15.39 2.88 10.70
C ARG A 321 14.85 2.31 12.01
N SER A 322 14.90 0.99 12.17
CA SER A 322 14.32 0.31 13.33
C SER A 322 15.35 0.20 14.46
N HIS A 323 14.97 0.58 15.67
CA HIS A 323 15.79 0.36 16.87
C HIS A 323 15.91 -1.13 17.27
N ASN A 324 15.09 -2.00 16.68
CA ASN A 324 15.08 -3.43 17.00
C ASN A 324 16.09 -4.25 16.18
N TRP A 325 16.68 -3.67 15.14
CA TRP A 325 17.58 -4.35 14.24
C TRP A 325 18.89 -3.57 14.06
N THR A 326 20.02 -4.26 14.13
CA THR A 326 21.34 -3.69 13.86
C THR A 326 21.91 -4.29 12.58
N LEU A 327 22.45 -3.44 11.70
CA LEU A 327 23.15 -3.87 10.50
C LEU A 327 24.47 -4.52 10.89
N ARG A 328 24.66 -5.79 10.49
CA ARG A 328 25.92 -6.56 10.73
C ARG A 328 26.73 -6.73 9.47
N ARG A 329 26.07 -6.74 8.33
CA ARG A 329 26.73 -6.81 7.03
C ARG A 329 26.02 -5.86 6.08
N ALA A 330 26.78 -4.89 5.56
CA ALA A 330 26.32 -3.97 4.54
C ALA A 330 25.89 -4.74 3.27
N PRO A 331 25.00 -4.18 2.45
CA PRO A 331 24.62 -4.79 1.18
C PRO A 331 25.84 -5.14 0.34
N SER A 332 26.06 -6.42 0.12
CA SER A 332 27.21 -6.95 -0.62
C SER A 332 26.81 -8.17 -1.43
N LEU A 333 27.54 -8.43 -2.52
CA LEU A 333 27.41 -9.68 -3.25
C LEU A 333 27.93 -10.85 -2.39
N ALA A 334 27.33 -12.02 -2.54
CA ALA A 334 27.84 -13.22 -1.90
C ALA A 334 29.22 -13.56 -2.44
N SER A 335 30.17 -13.85 -1.54
CA SER A 335 31.52 -14.27 -1.95
C SER A 335 31.47 -15.59 -2.71
N ALA A 336 32.12 -15.67 -3.87
CA ALA A 336 32.25 -16.88 -4.70
C ALA A 336 33.02 -18.04 -4.02
N LYS A 337 33.60 -17.82 -2.84
CA LYS A 337 34.36 -18.83 -2.08
C LYS A 337 33.51 -19.88 -1.36
N SER A 338 32.19 -19.72 -1.30
CA SER A 338 31.29 -20.78 -0.78
C SER A 338 31.06 -21.84 -1.85
N LYS A 339 31.78 -22.94 -1.76
CA LYS A 339 31.73 -24.12 -2.65
C LYS A 339 30.39 -24.91 -2.64
N MET A 340 29.32 -24.36 -2.11
CA MET A 340 27.98 -24.96 -2.20
C MET A 340 27.24 -24.34 -3.40
N ASN A 341 26.72 -25.17 -4.27
CA ASN A 341 25.91 -24.94 -5.48
C ASN A 341 24.86 -23.80 -5.38
N LEU A 342 25.28 -22.54 -5.24
CA LEU A 342 24.45 -21.35 -5.12
C LEU A 342 24.62 -20.45 -6.36
N SER A 343 24.54 -21.03 -7.57
CA SER A 343 24.72 -20.32 -8.84
C SER A 343 23.83 -19.04 -8.97
N HIS A 344 22.72 -19.00 -8.26
CA HIS A 344 21.79 -17.83 -8.28
C HIS A 344 21.97 -16.82 -7.14
N ALA A 345 22.82 -17.10 -6.15
CA ALA A 345 22.97 -16.20 -4.98
C ALA A 345 24.09 -15.16 -5.20
N CYS A 346 25.01 -15.38 -6.12
CA CYS A 346 26.19 -14.53 -6.29
C CYS A 346 25.90 -13.17 -6.93
N THR A 347 24.75 -13.01 -7.58
CA THR A 347 24.36 -11.78 -8.28
C THR A 347 23.49 -10.84 -7.43
N ARG A 348 23.12 -11.22 -6.22
CA ARG A 348 22.19 -10.45 -5.38
C ARG A 348 22.91 -9.72 -4.25
N LEU A 349 22.68 -8.41 -4.17
CA LEU A 349 23.11 -7.62 -3.02
C LEU A 349 22.30 -7.99 -1.79
N THR A 350 22.91 -8.56 -0.78
CA THR A 350 22.28 -8.98 0.46
C THR A 350 22.79 -8.20 1.66
N ALA A 351 21.90 -7.68 2.49
CA ALA A 351 22.21 -7.08 3.78
C ALA A 351 21.94 -8.08 4.92
N GLY A 352 22.80 -8.11 5.91
CA GLY A 352 22.66 -8.94 7.10
C GLY A 352 22.35 -8.11 8.34
N PHE A 353 21.34 -8.53 9.11
CA PHE A 353 20.87 -7.86 10.32
C PHE A 353 20.87 -8.83 11.50
N GLU A 354 21.01 -8.26 12.70
CA GLU A 354 20.84 -8.94 13.98
C GLU A 354 19.73 -8.25 14.77
N TYR A 355 18.86 -9.02 15.37
CA TYR A 355 17.81 -8.50 16.24
C TYR A 355 18.38 -8.15 17.62
N VAL A 356 18.28 -6.87 17.98
CA VAL A 356 18.74 -6.32 19.27
C VAL A 356 17.58 -5.82 20.14
N GLY A 357 16.37 -5.80 19.62
CA GLY A 357 15.16 -5.37 20.32
C GLY A 357 14.87 -6.17 21.59
N PRO A 358 13.78 -5.86 22.30
CA PRO A 358 13.41 -6.53 23.55
C PRO A 358 13.12 -8.02 23.33
N ALA A 359 13.41 -8.84 24.35
CA ALA A 359 13.01 -10.24 24.39
C ALA A 359 11.53 -10.36 24.78
N MET A 360 10.84 -11.37 24.27
CA MET A 360 9.49 -11.73 24.70
C MET A 360 9.50 -12.31 26.12
N ASN A 361 8.37 -12.31 26.81
CA ASN A 361 8.23 -13.08 28.03
C ASN A 361 8.43 -14.57 27.74
N GLN A 362 9.30 -15.24 28.54
CA GLN A 362 9.67 -16.63 28.29
C GLN A 362 8.47 -17.61 28.35
N ARG A 363 7.48 -17.34 29.20
CA ARG A 363 6.29 -18.17 29.30
C ARG A 363 5.47 -18.10 28.00
N LEU A 364 5.21 -16.88 27.52
CA LEU A 364 4.52 -16.67 26.23
C LEU A 364 5.29 -17.29 25.07
N ALA A 365 6.62 -17.17 25.07
CA ALA A 365 7.45 -17.77 24.02
C ALA A 365 7.35 -19.29 23.98
N ARG A 366 7.29 -19.95 25.13
CA ARG A 366 7.11 -21.41 25.22
C ARG A 366 5.69 -21.82 24.80
N GLU A 367 4.67 -21.11 25.23
CA GLU A 367 3.29 -21.33 24.84
C GLU A 367 3.14 -21.24 23.31
N LEU A 368 3.68 -20.21 22.68
CA LEU A 368 3.63 -20.01 21.21
C LEU A 368 4.40 -21.09 20.41
N LEU A 369 5.37 -21.75 21.01
CA LEU A 369 6.08 -22.87 20.37
C LEU A 369 5.36 -24.21 20.52
N GLN A 370 4.47 -24.35 21.49
CA GLN A 370 3.72 -25.59 21.75
C GLN A 370 2.39 -25.66 20.99
N THR A 371 1.78 -24.49 20.67
CA THR A 371 0.60 -24.39 19.81
C THR A 371 0.93 -24.70 18.36
#